data_106977359807230d475558203dbb726f
#
_entry.id   106977359807230d475558203dbb726f
#
_cell.length_a   1.000
_cell.length_b   1.000
_cell.length_c   1.000
_cell.angle_alpha   90.00
_cell.angle_beta   90.00
_cell.angle_gamma   90.00
#
_symmetry.space_group_name_H-M   'P 1'
#
loop_
_entity.id
_entity.type
_entity.pdbx_description
1 polymer ?
#
loop_
_entity_poly.entity_id
_entity_poly.type
_entity_poly.pdbx_seq_one_letter_code
_entity_poly.pdbx_strand_id
1 'polypeptide(L)'
;MKRYFTQNAVFAGLFRMVETLFGIEIEEKRTSVWHPDVKYFEVKREGKLIAAFYADLYAREGKRSGAWMDGERTRRRLPDGKLVTPVAYLVTNFAAPVEGREATMTHDEVTTLFHEFGHTLHHILTAQEEAQVSGINGVEWDAVELPSQFLENFAWEHDVVKAISRHADTGESLPDELFKKLIAAKNFEAGAFCVRQVEFALFDMLLHAEFNPKTDSVPALLDAVRKEVAVVFPPKWNRFPQSFAHIFAGGYAAGYYSYKWAEVLSADCFSAFEEEGVLNPKTGRRFLTEILERGSSRDAIENFVAFRGRKPELDALLRLSGIVDAPQASKKD
;
A
#
# COMPACT_ATOMS: atom_id res chain seq x y z
N MET A 1 4.23 -21.37 5.71
CA MET A 1 3.32 -20.24 5.97
C MET A 1 2.32 -20.02 4.85
N LYS A 2 2.69 -20.04 3.56
CA LYS A 2 1.78 -19.79 2.41
C LYS A 2 0.42 -20.52 2.51
N ARG A 3 0.39 -21.78 2.98
CA ARG A 3 -0.86 -22.58 3.13
C ARG A 3 -1.88 -22.01 4.14
N TYR A 4 -1.50 -21.09 5.00
CA TYR A 4 -2.41 -20.42 5.94
C TYR A 4 -3.09 -19.18 5.35
N PHE A 5 -2.59 -18.64 4.25
CA PHE A 5 -3.17 -17.48 3.61
C PHE A 5 -3.89 -17.89 2.32
N THR A 6 -5.07 -18.51 2.48
CA THR A 6 -5.93 -18.76 1.34
C THR A 6 -6.56 -17.46 0.88
N GLN A 7 -6.72 -17.29 -0.43
CA GLN A 7 -7.20 -16.02 -0.99
C GLN A 7 -8.53 -15.58 -0.41
N ASN A 8 -9.51 -16.48 -0.31
CA ASN A 8 -10.83 -16.14 0.22
C ASN A 8 -10.77 -15.71 1.69
N ALA A 9 -9.92 -16.36 2.52
CA ALA A 9 -9.74 -15.96 3.91
C ALA A 9 -9.08 -14.60 4.04
N VAL A 10 -8.06 -14.32 3.19
CA VAL A 10 -7.38 -13.02 3.17
C VAL A 10 -8.37 -11.92 2.79
N PHE A 11 -9.13 -12.08 1.71
CA PHE A 11 -10.14 -11.10 1.30
C PHE A 11 -11.22 -10.90 2.37
N ALA A 12 -11.77 -11.98 2.90
CA ALA A 12 -12.82 -11.89 3.93
C ALA A 12 -12.33 -11.18 5.20
N GLY A 13 -11.08 -11.42 5.60
CA GLY A 13 -10.48 -10.75 6.76
C GLY A 13 -10.15 -9.29 6.49
N LEU A 14 -9.57 -8.98 5.32
CA LEU A 14 -9.28 -7.62 4.88
C LEU A 14 -10.56 -6.78 4.80
N PHE A 15 -11.61 -7.30 4.17
CA PHE A 15 -12.89 -6.57 4.05
C PHE A 15 -13.50 -6.30 5.41
N ARG A 16 -13.60 -7.29 6.30
CA ARG A 16 -14.10 -7.06 7.67
C ARG A 16 -13.31 -6.01 8.43
N MET A 17 -11.98 -5.97 8.25
CA MET A 17 -11.12 -4.97 8.88
C MET A 17 -11.50 -3.56 8.39
N VAL A 18 -11.54 -3.32 7.09
CA VAL A 18 -11.84 -2.00 6.53
C VAL A 18 -13.31 -1.60 6.72
N GLU A 19 -14.25 -2.56 6.73
CA GLU A 19 -15.65 -2.34 7.10
C GLU A 19 -15.77 -1.83 8.53
N THR A 20 -15.02 -2.45 9.45
CA THR A 20 -14.96 -2.02 10.86
C THR A 20 -14.37 -0.62 11.00
N LEU A 21 -13.24 -0.35 10.34
CA LEU A 21 -12.53 0.91 10.46
C LEU A 21 -13.27 2.08 9.79
N PHE A 22 -13.86 1.85 8.62
CA PHE A 22 -14.39 2.94 7.78
C PHE A 22 -15.92 2.99 7.70
N GLY A 23 -16.61 1.99 8.25
CA GLY A 23 -18.06 1.94 8.24
C GLY A 23 -18.65 1.81 6.83
N ILE A 24 -18.05 0.94 6.04
CA ILE A 24 -18.48 0.56 4.69
C ILE A 24 -18.90 -0.89 4.67
N GLU A 25 -19.55 -1.31 3.58
CA GLU A 25 -19.91 -2.71 3.29
C GLU A 25 -19.39 -3.05 1.90
N ILE A 26 -18.73 -4.20 1.73
CA ILE A 26 -18.14 -4.65 0.46
C ILE A 26 -18.84 -5.94 0.03
N GLU A 27 -19.42 -5.93 -1.15
CA GLU A 27 -20.23 -7.04 -1.67
C GLU A 27 -19.79 -7.44 -3.07
N GLU A 28 -19.43 -8.71 -3.28
CA GLU A 28 -19.11 -9.25 -4.60
C GLU A 28 -20.40 -9.27 -5.46
N LYS A 29 -20.31 -8.73 -6.68
CA LYS A 29 -21.40 -8.71 -7.66
C LYS A 29 -20.94 -9.27 -8.99
N ARG A 30 -21.88 -9.81 -9.75
CA ARG A 30 -21.64 -10.23 -11.13
C ARG A 30 -21.84 -9.08 -12.09
N THR A 31 -20.84 -8.86 -12.95
CA THR A 31 -20.88 -7.88 -14.05
C THR A 31 -20.11 -8.43 -15.25
N SER A 32 -20.13 -7.71 -16.36
CA SER A 32 -19.25 -8.00 -17.50
C SER A 32 -17.81 -7.69 -17.11
N VAL A 33 -16.91 -8.63 -17.32
CA VAL A 33 -15.48 -8.53 -17.04
C VAL A 33 -14.66 -8.99 -18.25
N TRP A 34 -13.41 -8.57 -18.34
CA TRP A 34 -12.51 -8.90 -19.47
C TRP A 34 -11.83 -10.27 -19.35
N HIS A 35 -11.90 -10.88 -18.15
CA HIS A 35 -11.35 -12.21 -17.92
C HIS A 35 -12.17 -12.92 -16.82
N PRO A 36 -12.40 -14.23 -16.91
CA PRO A 36 -13.27 -14.95 -15.96
C PRO A 36 -12.80 -14.91 -14.51
N ASP A 37 -11.51 -14.73 -14.27
CA ASP A 37 -10.94 -14.63 -12.92
C ASP A 37 -11.06 -13.25 -12.29
N VAL A 38 -11.49 -12.24 -13.05
CA VAL A 38 -11.70 -10.89 -12.51
C VAL A 38 -12.98 -10.85 -11.70
N LYS A 39 -12.89 -10.30 -10.50
CA LYS A 39 -14.01 -10.09 -9.60
C LYS A 39 -14.40 -8.62 -9.57
N TYR A 40 -15.68 -8.37 -9.35
CA TYR A 40 -16.22 -7.01 -9.18
C TYR A 40 -16.92 -6.90 -7.83
N PHE A 41 -16.64 -5.78 -7.15
CA PHE A 41 -17.17 -5.50 -5.82
C PHE A 41 -17.85 -4.14 -5.81
N GLU A 42 -19.03 -4.08 -5.20
CA GLU A 42 -19.73 -2.85 -4.84
C GLU A 42 -19.38 -2.47 -3.40
N VAL A 43 -19.18 -1.16 -3.18
CA VAL A 43 -18.93 -0.59 -1.86
C VAL A 43 -20.13 0.29 -1.48
N LYS A 44 -20.70 -0.01 -0.32
CA LYS A 44 -21.88 0.69 0.21
C LYS A 44 -21.55 1.37 1.54
N ARG A 45 -22.26 2.43 1.83
CA ARG A 45 -22.30 3.08 3.14
C ARG A 45 -23.75 3.37 3.47
N GLU A 46 -24.23 2.88 4.63
CA GLU A 46 -25.65 3.01 5.03
C GLU A 46 -26.60 2.51 3.95
N GLY A 47 -26.31 1.37 3.35
CA GLY A 47 -27.07 0.74 2.28
C GLY A 47 -27.04 1.44 0.92
N LYS A 48 -26.33 2.56 0.77
CA LYS A 48 -26.20 3.30 -0.49
C LYS A 48 -24.88 2.94 -1.20
N LEU A 49 -24.97 2.65 -2.50
CA LEU A 49 -23.79 2.45 -3.35
C LEU A 49 -22.99 3.76 -3.41
N ILE A 50 -21.73 3.72 -2.97
CA ILE A 50 -20.83 4.87 -2.98
C ILE A 50 -19.66 4.69 -3.95
N ALA A 51 -19.26 3.45 -4.25
CA ALA A 51 -18.12 3.13 -5.10
C ALA A 51 -18.17 1.68 -5.58
N ALA A 52 -17.23 1.34 -6.47
CA ALA A 52 -16.98 -0.05 -6.84
C ALA A 52 -15.49 -0.26 -7.20
N PHE A 53 -15.06 -1.52 -7.30
CA PHE A 53 -13.74 -1.85 -7.82
C PHE A 53 -13.72 -3.23 -8.47
N TYR A 54 -12.80 -3.39 -9.42
CA TYR A 54 -12.46 -4.67 -10.00
C TYR A 54 -11.18 -5.20 -9.35
N ALA A 55 -11.12 -6.49 -9.09
CA ALA A 55 -9.92 -7.19 -8.60
C ALA A 55 -9.44 -8.17 -9.67
N ASP A 56 -8.33 -7.84 -10.32
CA ASP A 56 -7.64 -8.64 -11.34
C ASP A 56 -6.33 -9.17 -10.75
N LEU A 57 -6.37 -10.34 -10.12
CA LEU A 57 -5.34 -10.77 -9.18
C LEU A 57 -4.25 -11.63 -9.78
N TYR A 58 -4.53 -12.38 -10.86
CA TYR A 58 -3.62 -13.43 -11.30
C TYR A 58 -2.77 -13.04 -12.49
N ALA A 59 -1.53 -13.54 -12.46
CA ALA A 59 -0.65 -13.47 -13.62
C ALA A 59 -1.22 -14.27 -14.78
N ARG A 60 -1.09 -13.76 -16.00
CA ARG A 60 -1.44 -14.46 -17.25
C ARG A 60 -0.68 -13.88 -18.42
N GLU A 61 -0.68 -14.59 -19.54
CA GLU A 61 -0.08 -14.10 -20.79
C GLU A 61 -0.70 -12.76 -21.21
N GLY A 62 0.15 -11.84 -21.66
CA GLY A 62 -0.23 -10.50 -22.09
C GLY A 62 -0.56 -9.50 -20.98
N LYS A 63 -0.61 -9.92 -19.71
CA LYS A 63 -0.80 -9.00 -18.58
C LYS A 63 0.55 -8.39 -18.14
N ARG A 64 0.58 -7.07 -17.94
CA ARG A 64 1.74 -6.36 -17.41
C ARG A 64 2.08 -6.91 -16.02
N SER A 65 3.37 -7.13 -15.74
CA SER A 65 3.87 -7.58 -14.45
C SER A 65 3.86 -6.47 -13.40
N GLY A 66 3.91 -6.84 -12.14
CA GLY A 66 3.86 -5.93 -10.99
C GLY A 66 2.49 -5.93 -10.32
N ALA A 67 2.28 -5.00 -9.40
CA ALA A 67 0.99 -4.70 -8.80
C ALA A 67 0.74 -3.19 -8.91
N TRP A 68 -0.50 -2.79 -9.06
CA TRP A 68 -0.89 -1.38 -9.13
C TRP A 68 -2.40 -1.22 -8.96
N MET A 69 -2.80 -0.05 -8.51
CA MET A 69 -4.15 0.45 -8.62
C MET A 69 -4.27 1.43 -9.80
N ASP A 70 -5.41 1.42 -10.49
CA ASP A 70 -5.75 2.44 -11.50
C ASP A 70 -7.22 2.85 -11.36
N GLY A 71 -7.54 4.07 -11.76
CA GLY A 71 -8.90 4.60 -11.73
C GLY A 71 -9.66 4.34 -13.04
N GLU A 72 -10.70 3.51 -12.99
CA GLU A 72 -11.64 3.42 -14.13
C GLU A 72 -12.48 4.70 -14.21
N ARG A 73 -12.92 5.19 -13.07
CA ARG A 73 -13.82 6.33 -12.99
C ARG A 73 -13.61 7.10 -11.69
N THR A 74 -13.49 8.40 -11.81
CA THR A 74 -13.30 9.30 -10.69
C THR A 74 -14.66 9.84 -10.20
N ARG A 75 -14.84 9.94 -8.87
CA ARG A 75 -15.99 10.62 -8.28
C ARG A 75 -16.04 12.07 -8.77
N ARG A 76 -17.17 12.48 -9.32
CA ARG A 76 -17.39 13.85 -9.77
C ARG A 76 -18.87 14.20 -9.87
N ARG A 77 -19.17 15.47 -9.76
CA ARG A 77 -20.51 16.00 -10.05
C ARG A 77 -20.57 16.52 -11.48
N LEU A 78 -21.55 16.04 -12.23
CA LEU A 78 -21.79 16.50 -13.60
C LEU A 78 -22.56 17.85 -13.61
N PRO A 79 -22.53 18.59 -14.73
CA PRO A 79 -23.25 19.86 -14.85
C PRO A 79 -24.78 19.76 -14.61
N ASP A 80 -25.37 18.59 -14.85
CA ASP A 80 -26.77 18.30 -14.58
C ASP A 80 -27.07 17.98 -13.10
N GLY A 81 -26.06 18.04 -12.24
CA GLY A 81 -26.14 17.75 -10.81
C GLY A 81 -26.01 16.27 -10.47
N LYS A 82 -25.91 15.36 -11.45
CA LYS A 82 -25.73 13.92 -11.22
C LYS A 82 -24.35 13.62 -10.64
N LEU A 83 -24.33 12.83 -9.57
CA LEU A 83 -23.09 12.33 -8.99
C LEU A 83 -22.66 11.04 -9.69
N VAL A 84 -21.42 11.04 -10.18
CA VAL A 84 -20.73 9.86 -10.71
C VAL A 84 -19.94 9.23 -9.57
N THR A 85 -20.20 7.97 -9.27
CA THR A 85 -19.46 7.20 -8.26
C THR A 85 -18.12 6.72 -8.80
N PRO A 86 -17.05 6.69 -7.98
CA PRO A 86 -15.73 6.24 -8.40
C PRO A 86 -15.70 4.72 -8.58
N VAL A 87 -14.82 4.28 -9.49
CA VAL A 87 -14.50 2.86 -9.71
C VAL A 87 -12.99 2.71 -9.90
N ALA A 88 -12.41 1.71 -9.28
CA ALA A 88 -10.98 1.41 -9.36
C ALA A 88 -10.72 0.02 -9.96
N TYR A 89 -9.50 -0.15 -10.48
CA TYR A 89 -8.89 -1.44 -10.77
C TYR A 89 -7.82 -1.74 -9.72
N LEU A 90 -7.97 -2.87 -9.02
CA LEU A 90 -6.93 -3.44 -8.17
C LEU A 90 -6.28 -4.58 -8.97
N VAL A 91 -5.03 -4.42 -9.32
CA VAL A 91 -4.33 -5.35 -10.21
C VAL A 91 -3.09 -5.89 -9.53
N THR A 92 -2.94 -7.22 -9.53
CA THR A 92 -1.74 -7.91 -9.06
C THR A 92 -1.34 -9.01 -10.03
N ASN A 93 -0.24 -9.70 -9.78
CA ASN A 93 0.21 -10.84 -10.56
C ASN A 93 0.50 -12.06 -9.67
N PHE A 94 -0.42 -12.39 -8.80
CA PHE A 94 -0.32 -13.56 -7.93
C PHE A 94 -0.46 -14.86 -8.73
N ALA A 95 -0.02 -15.97 -8.13
CA ALA A 95 -0.20 -17.28 -8.72
C ALA A 95 -1.68 -17.68 -8.76
N ALA A 96 -2.17 -18.10 -9.91
CA ALA A 96 -3.53 -18.58 -10.07
C ALA A 96 -3.78 -19.89 -9.30
N PRO A 97 -5.05 -20.22 -8.98
CA PRO A 97 -5.42 -21.54 -8.45
C PRO A 97 -4.97 -22.66 -9.39
N VAL A 98 -4.55 -23.80 -8.84
CA VAL A 98 -4.13 -24.96 -9.62
C VAL A 98 -5.00 -26.17 -9.27
N GLU A 99 -5.51 -26.85 -10.28
CA GLU A 99 -6.23 -28.13 -10.14
C GLU A 99 -7.41 -28.08 -9.15
N GLY A 100 -8.22 -27.05 -9.19
CA GLY A 100 -9.40 -26.91 -8.33
C GLY A 100 -9.08 -26.60 -6.86
N ARG A 101 -7.81 -26.36 -6.51
CA ARG A 101 -7.42 -25.88 -5.19
C ARG A 101 -7.48 -24.36 -5.14
N GLU A 102 -7.92 -23.84 -4.01
CA GLU A 102 -7.90 -22.40 -3.77
C GLU A 102 -6.49 -21.84 -3.84
N ALA A 103 -6.33 -20.64 -4.42
CA ALA A 103 -5.06 -19.93 -4.44
C ALA A 103 -4.60 -19.62 -3.01
N THR A 104 -3.30 -19.79 -2.77
CA THR A 104 -2.66 -19.43 -1.50
C THR A 104 -1.61 -18.37 -1.74
N MET A 105 -1.44 -17.49 -0.78
CA MET A 105 -0.57 -16.31 -0.86
C MET A 105 0.63 -16.45 0.07
N THR A 106 1.79 -15.94 -0.34
CA THR A 106 2.88 -15.66 0.61
C THR A 106 2.48 -14.47 1.49
N HIS A 107 3.17 -14.24 2.59
CA HIS A 107 2.91 -13.05 3.39
C HIS A 107 3.24 -11.74 2.63
N ASP A 108 4.26 -11.76 1.78
CA ASP A 108 4.61 -10.63 0.92
C ASP A 108 3.48 -10.33 -0.09
N GLU A 109 2.86 -11.38 -0.67
CA GLU A 109 1.68 -11.22 -1.54
C GLU A 109 0.47 -10.66 -0.75
N VAL A 110 0.30 -11.04 0.52
CA VAL A 110 -0.71 -10.44 1.41
C VAL A 110 -0.41 -8.96 1.64
N THR A 111 0.83 -8.62 1.99
CA THR A 111 1.25 -7.22 2.19
C THR A 111 1.04 -6.39 0.91
N THR A 112 1.41 -6.94 -0.25
CA THR A 112 1.15 -6.30 -1.56
C THR A 112 -0.35 -6.06 -1.80
N LEU A 113 -1.20 -7.04 -1.48
CA LEU A 113 -2.66 -6.87 -1.60
C LEU A 113 -3.18 -5.75 -0.69
N PHE A 114 -2.69 -5.66 0.54
CA PHE A 114 -3.04 -4.57 1.46
C PHE A 114 -2.59 -3.23 0.91
N HIS A 115 -1.38 -3.16 0.36
CA HIS A 115 -0.84 -1.97 -0.31
C HIS A 115 -1.79 -1.48 -1.42
N GLU A 116 -2.03 -2.32 -2.42
CA GLU A 116 -2.87 -1.95 -3.57
C GLU A 116 -4.31 -1.64 -3.15
N PHE A 117 -4.79 -2.32 -2.11
CA PHE A 117 -6.11 -2.01 -1.56
C PHE A 117 -6.13 -0.68 -0.81
N GLY A 118 -5.02 -0.24 -0.21
CA GLY A 118 -4.87 1.09 0.37
C GLY A 118 -5.03 2.20 -0.68
N HIS A 119 -4.40 2.07 -1.84
CA HIS A 119 -4.62 2.96 -2.99
C HIS A 119 -6.07 2.89 -3.49
N THR A 120 -6.62 1.69 -3.60
CA THR A 120 -8.02 1.48 -4.01
C THR A 120 -8.95 2.24 -3.08
N LEU A 121 -8.81 2.10 -1.76
CA LEU A 121 -9.62 2.81 -0.77
C LEU A 121 -9.45 4.33 -0.87
N HIS A 122 -8.22 4.82 -1.07
CA HIS A 122 -7.97 6.25 -1.26
C HIS A 122 -8.73 6.81 -2.48
N HIS A 123 -8.74 6.07 -3.60
CA HIS A 123 -9.47 6.49 -4.80
C HIS A 123 -10.98 6.42 -4.61
N ILE A 124 -11.50 5.33 -4.02
CA ILE A 124 -12.94 5.08 -4.01
C ILE A 124 -13.70 5.67 -2.82
N LEU A 125 -13.02 5.97 -1.70
CA LEU A 125 -13.68 6.54 -0.51
C LEU A 125 -13.66 8.07 -0.47
N THR A 126 -13.16 8.73 -1.50
CA THR A 126 -13.13 10.20 -1.59
C THR A 126 -14.51 10.81 -1.44
N ALA A 127 -14.58 11.92 -0.71
CA ALA A 127 -15.78 12.77 -0.65
C ALA A 127 -15.77 13.90 -1.68
N GLN A 128 -14.64 14.11 -2.38
CA GLN A 128 -14.48 15.21 -3.33
C GLN A 128 -15.29 14.97 -4.60
N GLU A 129 -15.88 16.04 -5.15
CA GLU A 129 -16.75 15.98 -6.33
C GLU A 129 -16.18 16.72 -7.54
N GLU A 130 -15.00 17.32 -7.37
CA GLU A 130 -14.19 17.88 -8.46
C GLU A 130 -13.17 16.85 -8.91
N ALA A 131 -13.26 16.40 -10.15
CA ALA A 131 -12.50 15.27 -10.66
C ALA A 131 -10.97 15.39 -10.48
N GLN A 132 -10.44 16.62 -10.56
CA GLN A 132 -9.01 16.88 -10.50
C GLN A 132 -8.41 16.73 -9.09
N VAL A 133 -9.22 16.81 -8.05
CA VAL A 133 -8.81 16.68 -6.65
C VAL A 133 -9.46 15.49 -5.94
N SER A 134 -10.20 14.68 -6.69
CA SER A 134 -10.98 13.56 -6.16
C SER A 134 -10.20 12.26 -6.21
N GLY A 135 -10.23 11.52 -5.13
CA GLY A 135 -9.49 10.26 -4.98
C GLY A 135 -7.98 10.49 -4.98
N ILE A 136 -7.27 9.73 -5.79
CA ILE A 136 -5.81 9.82 -5.90
C ILE A 136 -5.34 10.97 -6.80
N ASN A 137 -6.27 11.62 -7.53
CA ASN A 137 -5.90 12.66 -8.48
C ASN A 137 -5.34 13.91 -7.78
N GLY A 138 -4.19 14.38 -8.26
CA GLY A 138 -3.54 15.60 -7.77
C GLY A 138 -2.89 15.48 -6.39
N VAL A 139 -2.93 14.30 -5.76
CA VAL A 139 -2.21 14.07 -4.50
C VAL A 139 -0.71 14.17 -4.75
N GLU A 140 -0.01 14.84 -3.84
CA GLU A 140 1.44 15.00 -3.92
C GLU A 140 2.16 13.65 -3.96
N TRP A 141 3.19 13.53 -4.80
CA TRP A 141 3.93 12.28 -4.98
C TRP A 141 4.50 11.71 -3.67
N ASP A 142 4.96 12.57 -2.78
CA ASP A 142 5.51 12.17 -1.48
C ASP A 142 4.45 11.83 -0.41
N ALA A 143 3.18 11.91 -0.78
CA ALA A 143 2.05 11.49 0.06
C ALA A 143 1.16 10.42 -0.58
N VAL A 144 1.28 10.19 -1.90
CA VAL A 144 0.39 9.24 -2.61
C VAL A 144 0.48 7.82 -2.07
N GLU A 145 1.63 7.42 -1.55
CA GLU A 145 1.87 6.11 -0.95
C GLU A 145 1.46 6.03 0.54
N LEU A 146 1.00 7.13 1.15
CA LEU A 146 0.59 7.09 2.57
C LEU A 146 -0.52 6.08 2.83
N PRO A 147 -1.64 6.06 2.10
CA PRO A 147 -2.74 5.12 2.37
C PRO A 147 -2.38 3.66 2.08
N SER A 148 -1.55 3.41 1.06
CA SER A 148 -1.11 2.06 0.70
C SER A 148 -0.16 1.48 1.75
N GLN A 149 0.90 2.19 2.08
CA GLN A 149 1.86 1.78 3.10
C GLN A 149 1.25 1.77 4.52
N PHE A 150 0.29 2.65 4.80
CA PHE A 150 -0.47 2.61 6.04
C PHE A 150 -1.21 1.27 6.21
N LEU A 151 -1.89 0.80 5.15
CA LEU A 151 -2.65 -0.43 5.23
C LEU A 151 -1.76 -1.67 5.38
N GLU A 152 -0.53 -1.65 4.84
CA GLU A 152 0.46 -2.74 5.03
C GLU A 152 0.73 -3.06 6.49
N ASN A 153 0.73 -2.05 7.39
CA ASN A 153 1.03 -2.25 8.80
C ASN A 153 0.06 -3.23 9.47
N PHE A 154 -1.20 -3.23 9.05
CA PHE A 154 -2.20 -4.16 9.58
C PHE A 154 -1.91 -5.63 9.25
N ALA A 155 -1.21 -5.91 8.14
CA ALA A 155 -0.82 -7.28 7.78
C ALA A 155 0.23 -7.88 8.74
N TRP A 156 0.75 -7.11 9.67
CA TRP A 156 1.70 -7.54 10.71
C TRP A 156 1.08 -7.61 12.11
N GLU A 157 -0.18 -7.19 12.25
CA GLU A 157 -0.88 -7.20 13.53
C GLU A 157 -1.47 -8.58 13.84
N HIS A 158 -1.27 -9.04 15.08
CA HIS A 158 -1.64 -10.40 15.51
C HIS A 158 -3.10 -10.74 15.19
N ASP A 159 -4.02 -9.88 15.59
CA ASP A 159 -5.46 -10.15 15.45
C ASP A 159 -5.90 -10.10 13.98
N VAL A 160 -5.27 -9.23 13.18
CA VAL A 160 -5.51 -9.16 11.74
C VAL A 160 -4.97 -10.41 11.05
N VAL A 161 -3.72 -10.82 11.34
CA VAL A 161 -3.12 -12.04 10.77
C VAL A 161 -3.95 -13.28 11.12
N LYS A 162 -4.46 -13.37 12.34
CA LYS A 162 -5.40 -14.43 12.74
C LYS A 162 -6.70 -14.40 11.93
N ALA A 163 -7.24 -13.20 11.70
CA ALA A 163 -8.50 -13.03 10.98
C ALA A 163 -8.39 -13.36 9.48
N ILE A 164 -7.24 -13.05 8.84
CA ILE A 164 -6.98 -13.31 7.42
C ILE A 164 -6.40 -14.68 7.13
N SER A 165 -6.08 -15.48 8.15
CA SER A 165 -5.45 -16.79 7.97
C SER A 165 -6.43 -17.94 8.14
N ARG A 166 -6.38 -18.90 7.19
CA ARG A 166 -7.05 -20.21 7.24
C ARG A 166 -6.20 -21.22 6.48
N HIS A 167 -5.77 -22.27 7.16
CA HIS A 167 -4.98 -23.32 6.52
C HIS A 167 -5.81 -24.02 5.44
N ALA A 168 -5.22 -24.17 4.26
CA ALA A 168 -5.92 -24.67 3.06
C ALA A 168 -6.57 -26.07 3.22
N ASP A 169 -6.03 -26.92 4.11
CA ASP A 169 -6.55 -28.26 4.32
C ASP A 169 -7.33 -28.39 5.63
N THR A 170 -6.88 -27.74 6.71
CA THR A 170 -7.48 -27.94 8.05
C THR A 170 -8.44 -26.80 8.44
N GLY A 171 -8.40 -25.65 7.77
CA GLY A 171 -9.19 -24.47 8.11
C GLY A 171 -8.72 -23.73 9.37
N GLU A 172 -7.64 -24.16 10.00
CA GLU A 172 -7.09 -23.53 11.21
C GLU A 172 -6.42 -22.21 10.89
N SER A 173 -6.50 -21.24 11.82
CA SER A 173 -5.76 -19.99 11.75
C SER A 173 -4.26 -20.22 11.96
N LEU A 174 -3.43 -19.27 11.54
CA LEU A 174 -1.98 -19.31 11.75
C LEU A 174 -1.66 -19.50 13.24
N PRO A 175 -0.89 -20.54 13.63
CA PRO A 175 -0.49 -20.75 15.02
C PRO A 175 0.38 -19.62 15.56
N ASP A 176 0.27 -19.29 16.85
CA ASP A 176 1.02 -18.21 17.48
C ASP A 176 2.54 -18.38 17.36
N GLU A 177 3.02 -19.62 17.39
CA GLU A 177 4.44 -19.91 17.20
C GLU A 177 4.95 -19.56 15.79
N LEU A 178 4.10 -19.73 14.77
CA LEU A 178 4.44 -19.28 13.41
C LEU A 178 4.32 -17.77 13.27
N PHE A 179 3.34 -17.14 13.94
CA PHE A 179 3.23 -15.69 13.99
C PHE A 179 4.47 -15.06 14.64
N LYS A 180 4.93 -15.56 15.78
CA LYS A 180 6.18 -15.09 16.42
C LYS A 180 7.38 -15.18 15.49
N LYS A 181 7.51 -16.26 14.72
CA LYS A 181 8.57 -16.40 13.70
C LYS A 181 8.43 -15.40 12.57
N LEU A 182 7.19 -15.11 12.13
CA LEU A 182 6.91 -14.09 11.13
C LEU A 182 7.39 -12.71 11.60
N ILE A 183 7.02 -12.32 12.82
CA ILE A 183 7.43 -11.04 13.41
C ILE A 183 8.95 -10.97 13.63
N ALA A 184 9.58 -12.05 14.06
CA ALA A 184 11.03 -12.11 14.22
C ALA A 184 11.79 -11.92 12.89
N ALA A 185 11.18 -12.34 11.77
CA ALA A 185 11.76 -12.18 10.43
C ALA A 185 11.47 -10.79 9.81
N LYS A 186 10.46 -10.05 10.30
CA LYS A 186 10.01 -8.78 9.73
C LYS A 186 11.15 -7.78 9.50
N ASN A 187 12.00 -7.62 10.50
CA ASN A 187 13.04 -6.61 10.50
C ASN A 187 14.44 -7.17 10.17
N PHE A 188 14.48 -8.43 9.66
CA PHE A 188 15.74 -9.01 9.20
C PHE A 188 16.29 -8.19 8.03
N GLU A 189 17.53 -7.72 8.19
CA GLU A 189 18.22 -6.85 7.21
C GLU A 189 17.48 -5.53 6.88
N ALA A 190 16.57 -5.04 7.71
CA ALA A 190 15.79 -3.83 7.44
C ALA A 190 16.67 -2.59 7.18
N GLY A 191 17.79 -2.46 7.89
CA GLY A 191 18.78 -1.39 7.64
C GLY A 191 19.41 -1.49 6.24
N ALA A 192 19.82 -2.70 5.81
CA ALA A 192 20.37 -2.92 4.47
C ALA A 192 19.31 -2.62 3.39
N PHE A 193 18.06 -3.02 3.62
CA PHE A 193 16.96 -2.69 2.72
C PHE A 193 16.70 -1.18 2.65
N CYS A 194 16.71 -0.49 3.79
CA CYS A 194 16.56 0.97 3.82
C CYS A 194 17.64 1.68 3.00
N VAL A 195 18.91 1.31 3.19
CA VAL A 195 20.04 1.86 2.42
C VAL A 195 19.90 1.56 0.93
N ARG A 196 19.35 0.39 0.56
CA ARG A 196 19.05 0.07 -0.83
C ARG A 196 18.01 0.99 -1.44
N GLN A 197 16.98 1.38 -0.69
CA GLN A 197 15.99 2.35 -1.15
C GLN A 197 16.60 3.77 -1.28
N VAL A 198 17.53 4.13 -0.39
CA VAL A 198 18.29 5.39 -0.51
C VAL A 198 19.15 5.39 -1.78
N GLU A 199 19.80 4.26 -2.14
CA GLU A 199 20.52 4.12 -3.42
C GLU A 199 19.62 4.45 -4.61
N PHE A 200 18.40 3.94 -4.63
CA PHE A 200 17.45 4.17 -5.72
C PHE A 200 17.00 5.64 -5.77
N ALA A 201 16.65 6.20 -4.63
CA ALA A 201 16.20 7.59 -4.53
C ALA A 201 17.30 8.59 -4.90
N LEU A 202 18.53 8.34 -4.44
CA LEU A 202 19.67 9.21 -4.74
C LEU A 202 20.06 9.12 -6.22
N PHE A 203 20.08 7.91 -6.78
CA PHE A 203 20.32 7.72 -8.22
C PHE A 203 19.27 8.44 -9.08
N ASP A 204 17.98 8.29 -8.74
CA ASP A 204 16.88 8.98 -9.41
C ASP A 204 17.05 10.49 -9.36
N MET A 205 17.27 11.02 -8.17
CA MET A 205 17.39 12.47 -7.97
C MET A 205 18.59 13.06 -8.75
N LEU A 206 19.76 12.46 -8.64
CA LEU A 206 20.95 12.92 -9.36
C LEU A 206 20.81 12.78 -10.88
N LEU A 207 20.16 11.71 -11.34
CA LEU A 207 19.92 11.49 -12.76
C LEU A 207 19.02 12.59 -13.37
N HIS A 208 18.04 13.10 -12.62
CA HIS A 208 17.10 14.10 -13.13
C HIS A 208 17.49 15.55 -12.81
N ALA A 209 18.29 15.78 -11.76
CA ALA A 209 18.68 17.13 -11.35
C ALA A 209 20.04 17.59 -11.91
N GLU A 210 21.02 16.68 -12.03
CA GLU A 210 22.40 17.06 -12.29
C GLU A 210 23.01 16.41 -13.54
N PHE A 211 22.43 15.33 -14.06
CA PHE A 211 22.97 14.55 -15.17
C PHE A 211 23.01 15.35 -16.48
N ASN A 212 24.19 15.42 -17.08
CA ASN A 212 24.37 16.03 -18.42
C ASN A 212 24.56 14.92 -19.48
N PRO A 213 23.60 14.69 -20.39
CA PRO A 213 23.66 13.58 -21.36
C PRO A 213 24.79 13.71 -22.39
N LYS A 214 25.47 14.88 -22.46
CA LYS A 214 26.61 15.10 -23.35
C LYS A 214 27.95 14.67 -22.76
N THR A 215 28.08 14.69 -21.45
CA THR A 215 29.34 14.43 -20.74
C THR A 215 29.29 13.27 -19.80
N ASP A 216 28.10 12.91 -19.29
CA ASP A 216 27.96 11.96 -18.21
C ASP A 216 27.53 10.58 -18.70
N SER A 217 27.82 9.58 -17.89
CA SER A 217 27.48 8.19 -18.12
C SER A 217 26.55 7.67 -17.03
N VAL A 218 25.36 7.18 -17.40
CA VAL A 218 24.40 6.59 -16.45
C VAL A 218 25.02 5.49 -15.60
N PRO A 219 25.79 4.52 -16.15
CA PRO A 219 26.49 3.54 -15.32
C PRO A 219 27.49 4.18 -14.35
N ALA A 220 28.23 5.21 -14.76
CA ALA A 220 29.21 5.88 -13.89
C ALA A 220 28.52 6.65 -12.74
N LEU A 221 27.38 7.29 -13.02
CA LEU A 221 26.56 7.91 -11.97
C LEU A 221 26.07 6.89 -10.95
N LEU A 222 25.52 5.77 -11.44
CA LEU A 222 25.05 4.71 -10.54
C LEU A 222 26.20 4.11 -9.71
N ASP A 223 27.39 3.92 -10.32
CA ASP A 223 28.56 3.42 -9.60
C ASP A 223 29.04 4.41 -8.53
N ALA A 224 28.94 5.73 -8.79
CA ALA A 224 29.25 6.76 -7.81
C ALA A 224 28.30 6.69 -6.61
N VAL A 225 26.97 6.65 -6.86
CA VAL A 225 25.97 6.48 -5.81
C VAL A 225 26.19 5.21 -5.00
N ARG A 226 26.46 4.10 -5.67
CA ARG A 226 26.74 2.81 -4.98
C ARG A 226 27.96 2.86 -4.09
N LYS A 227 29.03 3.54 -4.51
CA LYS A 227 30.23 3.69 -3.68
C LYS A 227 29.95 4.47 -2.39
N GLU A 228 28.99 5.36 -2.42
CA GLU A 228 28.58 6.16 -1.25
C GLU A 228 27.66 5.38 -0.29
N VAL A 229 26.62 4.70 -0.84
CA VAL A 229 25.55 4.17 0.00
C VAL A 229 25.38 2.65 -0.03
N ALA A 230 25.86 1.94 -1.06
CA ALA A 230 25.55 0.51 -1.21
C ALA A 230 26.31 -0.36 -0.19
N VAL A 231 25.57 -1.26 0.47
CA VAL A 231 26.16 -2.30 1.34
C VAL A 231 26.63 -3.49 0.52
N VAL A 232 25.90 -3.84 -0.53
CA VAL A 232 26.22 -4.96 -1.44
C VAL A 232 26.32 -4.45 -2.86
N PHE A 233 27.44 -4.73 -3.53
CA PHE A 233 27.67 -4.34 -4.91
C PHE A 233 27.18 -5.46 -5.85
N PRO A 234 26.25 -5.16 -6.78
CA PRO A 234 25.86 -6.12 -7.80
C PRO A 234 27.02 -6.45 -8.76
N PRO A 235 26.97 -7.60 -9.42
CA PRO A 235 27.99 -7.96 -10.40
C PRO A 235 27.97 -6.99 -11.61
N LYS A 236 29.13 -6.83 -12.28
CA LYS A 236 29.32 -5.85 -13.38
C LYS A 236 28.35 -6.01 -14.58
N TRP A 237 27.74 -7.17 -14.75
CA TRP A 237 26.75 -7.40 -15.80
C TRP A 237 25.34 -6.92 -15.41
N ASN A 238 25.11 -6.50 -14.15
CA ASN A 238 23.83 -5.95 -13.71
C ASN A 238 23.47 -4.71 -14.53
N ARG A 239 22.24 -4.66 -14.99
CA ARG A 239 21.67 -3.58 -15.81
C ARG A 239 20.47 -2.96 -15.12
N PHE A 240 20.59 -2.69 -13.84
CA PHE A 240 19.49 -2.12 -13.01
C PHE A 240 18.80 -0.91 -13.65
N PRO A 241 19.49 0.11 -14.21
CA PRO A 241 18.81 1.27 -14.79
C PRO A 241 17.83 0.90 -15.90
N GLN A 242 18.11 -0.11 -16.73
CA GLN A 242 17.25 -0.54 -17.83
C GLN A 242 15.98 -1.25 -17.37
N SER A 243 15.93 -1.71 -16.11
CA SER A 243 14.77 -2.35 -15.51
C SER A 243 14.05 -1.48 -14.49
N PHE A 244 14.54 -0.26 -14.25
CA PHE A 244 13.98 0.66 -13.26
C PHE A 244 12.75 1.39 -13.80
N ALA A 245 11.68 0.63 -14.04
CA ALA A 245 10.46 1.15 -14.64
C ALA A 245 9.81 2.29 -13.84
N HIS A 246 9.95 2.33 -12.52
CA HIS A 246 9.36 3.38 -11.67
C HIS A 246 9.69 4.79 -12.18
N ILE A 247 10.96 5.07 -12.45
CA ILE A 247 11.41 6.42 -12.84
C ILE A 247 11.35 6.67 -14.36
N PHE A 248 11.26 5.62 -15.19
CA PHE A 248 11.25 5.77 -16.65
C PHE A 248 9.87 5.53 -17.30
N ALA A 249 8.98 4.79 -16.65
CA ALA A 249 7.66 4.45 -17.17
C ALA A 249 6.54 4.47 -16.11
N GLY A 250 6.88 4.63 -14.83
CA GLY A 250 5.95 4.57 -13.70
C GLY A 250 5.52 5.93 -13.15
N GLY A 251 6.07 7.05 -13.69
CA GLY A 251 5.71 8.39 -13.23
C GLY A 251 6.54 8.92 -12.04
N TYR A 252 7.48 8.14 -11.49
CA TYR A 252 8.29 8.50 -10.33
C TYR A 252 9.64 9.18 -10.67
N ALA A 253 9.79 9.76 -11.87
CA ALA A 253 10.98 10.52 -12.24
C ALA A 253 11.23 11.69 -11.27
N ALA A 254 12.42 11.77 -10.69
CA ALA A 254 12.79 12.69 -9.60
C ALA A 254 11.86 12.56 -8.36
N GLY A 255 11.13 11.45 -8.24
CA GLY A 255 10.11 11.25 -7.22
C GLY A 255 10.23 9.93 -6.46
N TYR A 256 11.22 9.08 -6.73
CA TYR A 256 11.35 7.79 -6.06
C TYR A 256 11.55 7.90 -4.54
N TYR A 257 12.13 8.99 -4.04
CA TYR A 257 12.26 9.29 -2.61
C TYR A 257 10.91 9.27 -1.88
N SER A 258 9.82 9.50 -2.59
CA SER A 258 8.46 9.58 -2.05
C SER A 258 8.04 8.31 -1.30
N TYR A 259 8.52 7.14 -1.73
CA TYR A 259 8.27 5.88 -1.01
C TYR A 259 8.76 5.93 0.44
N LYS A 260 9.98 6.45 0.67
CA LYS A 260 10.54 6.59 2.03
C LYS A 260 9.92 7.73 2.80
N TRP A 261 9.56 8.81 2.14
CA TRP A 261 8.85 9.91 2.78
C TRP A 261 7.46 9.49 3.23
N ALA A 262 6.71 8.82 2.37
CA ALA A 262 5.39 8.31 2.70
C ALA A 262 5.42 7.22 3.80
N GLU A 263 6.50 6.42 3.91
CA GLU A 263 6.67 5.50 5.02
C GLU A 263 6.72 6.22 6.38
N VAL A 264 7.33 7.41 6.46
CA VAL A 264 7.31 8.23 7.67
C VAL A 264 5.87 8.59 8.03
N LEU A 265 5.12 9.09 7.04
CA LEU A 265 3.73 9.50 7.23
C LEU A 265 2.84 8.30 7.63
N SER A 266 3.00 7.17 6.94
CA SER A 266 2.19 5.97 7.17
C SER A 266 2.46 5.35 8.54
N ALA A 267 3.74 5.24 8.94
CA ALA A 267 4.13 4.71 10.24
C ALA A 267 3.61 5.58 11.40
N ASP A 268 3.70 6.90 11.24
CA ASP A 268 3.22 7.83 12.26
C ASP A 268 1.67 7.89 12.29
N CYS A 269 0.99 7.76 11.16
CA CYS A 269 -0.46 7.56 11.16
C CYS A 269 -0.85 6.25 11.84
N PHE A 270 -0.11 5.16 11.59
CA PHE A 270 -0.39 3.85 12.19
C PHE A 270 -0.16 3.87 13.70
N SER A 271 0.81 4.64 14.22
CA SER A 271 1.04 4.74 15.66
C SER A 271 -0.18 5.27 16.42
N ALA A 272 -1.07 6.07 15.80
CA ALA A 272 -2.33 6.45 16.42
C ALA A 272 -3.25 5.23 16.67
N PHE A 273 -3.21 4.23 15.79
CA PHE A 273 -3.97 3.00 15.96
C PHE A 273 -3.33 2.09 17.01
N GLU A 274 -2.01 2.06 17.12
CA GLU A 274 -1.33 1.37 18.23
C GLU A 274 -1.69 2.00 19.60
N GLU A 275 -1.77 3.34 19.67
CA GLU A 275 -2.11 4.10 20.87
C GLU A 275 -3.58 3.94 21.29
N GLU A 276 -4.50 3.93 20.31
CA GLU A 276 -5.95 4.01 20.54
C GLU A 276 -6.68 2.68 20.32
N GLY A 277 -5.97 1.66 19.81
CA GLY A 277 -6.47 0.33 19.46
C GLY A 277 -6.47 0.13 17.92
N VAL A 278 -5.78 -0.95 17.48
CA VAL A 278 -5.51 -1.21 16.05
C VAL A 278 -6.79 -1.28 15.21
N LEU A 279 -7.87 -1.83 15.73
CA LEU A 279 -9.17 -1.92 15.03
C LEU A 279 -10.20 -0.93 15.58
N ASN A 280 -9.76 0.21 16.12
CA ASN A 280 -10.64 1.23 16.70
C ASN A 280 -11.44 1.97 15.58
N PRO A 281 -12.78 1.83 15.53
CA PRO A 281 -13.56 2.48 14.50
C PRO A 281 -13.56 4.02 14.56
N LYS A 282 -13.29 4.61 15.73
CA LYS A 282 -13.21 6.07 15.88
C LYS A 282 -11.95 6.61 15.21
N THR A 283 -10.81 5.95 15.44
CA THR A 283 -9.53 6.28 14.81
C THR A 283 -9.60 6.05 13.31
N GLY A 284 -10.19 4.92 12.88
CA GLY A 284 -10.47 4.62 11.48
C GLY A 284 -11.35 5.70 10.81
N ARG A 285 -12.42 6.15 11.46
CA ARG A 285 -13.27 7.23 10.95
C ARG A 285 -12.50 8.55 10.82
N ARG A 286 -11.63 8.87 11.77
CA ARG A 286 -10.80 10.08 11.70
C ARG A 286 -9.80 9.99 10.53
N PHE A 287 -9.16 8.83 10.32
CA PHE A 287 -8.28 8.59 9.16
C PHE A 287 -9.05 8.70 7.84
N LEU A 288 -10.24 8.09 7.76
CA LEU A 288 -11.12 8.21 6.61
C LEU A 288 -11.42 9.68 6.29
N THR A 289 -11.88 10.45 7.28
CA THR A 289 -12.33 11.83 7.08
C THR A 289 -11.19 12.79 6.76
N GLU A 290 -10.01 12.63 7.41
CA GLU A 290 -8.92 13.59 7.26
C GLU A 290 -7.91 13.22 6.18
N ILE A 291 -7.84 11.94 5.77
CA ILE A 291 -6.92 11.45 4.74
C ILE A 291 -7.67 10.98 3.49
N LEU A 292 -8.44 9.88 3.59
CA LEU A 292 -8.97 9.21 2.40
C LEU A 292 -10.05 10.03 1.67
N GLU A 293 -10.93 10.71 2.41
CA GLU A 293 -12.02 11.52 1.84
C GLU A 293 -11.54 12.84 1.25
N ARG A 294 -10.31 13.28 1.54
CA ARG A 294 -9.79 14.60 1.13
C ARG A 294 -9.25 14.64 -0.28
N GLY A 295 -8.68 13.54 -0.79
CA GLY A 295 -7.93 13.60 -2.03
C GLY A 295 -6.85 14.70 -1.98
N SER A 296 -6.71 15.50 -3.03
CA SER A 296 -5.82 16.66 -3.06
C SER A 296 -6.54 18.02 -2.85
N SER A 297 -7.72 18.00 -2.20
CA SER A 297 -8.46 19.24 -1.91
C SER A 297 -7.82 20.11 -0.82
N ARG A 298 -6.83 19.57 -0.14
CA ARG A 298 -6.01 20.21 0.89
C ARG A 298 -4.61 19.57 0.83
N ASP A 299 -3.57 20.32 1.14
CA ASP A 299 -2.18 19.83 1.14
C ASP A 299 -2.04 18.60 2.03
N ALA A 300 -1.24 17.61 1.59
CA ALA A 300 -1.12 16.35 2.31
C ALA A 300 -0.58 16.51 3.74
N ILE A 301 0.33 17.48 3.96
CA ILE A 301 0.83 17.78 5.30
C ILE A 301 -0.28 18.34 6.22
N GLU A 302 -1.21 19.11 5.68
CA GLU A 302 -2.35 19.61 6.45
C GLU A 302 -3.35 18.49 6.76
N ASN A 303 -3.55 17.55 5.82
CA ASN A 303 -4.33 16.34 6.05
C ASN A 303 -3.73 15.53 7.20
N PHE A 304 -2.42 15.32 7.17
CA PHE A 304 -1.70 14.61 8.22
C PHE A 304 -1.84 15.31 9.59
N VAL A 305 -1.62 16.62 9.64
CA VAL A 305 -1.74 17.41 10.89
C VAL A 305 -3.17 17.36 11.43
N ALA A 306 -4.19 17.40 10.55
CA ALA A 306 -5.58 17.27 10.98
C ALA A 306 -5.89 15.90 11.58
N PHE A 307 -5.27 14.85 11.06
CA PHE A 307 -5.39 13.50 11.61
C PHE A 307 -4.60 13.30 12.91
N ARG A 308 -3.32 13.69 12.96
CA ARG A 308 -2.41 13.41 14.09
C ARG A 308 -2.39 14.51 15.15
N GLY A 309 -2.82 15.73 14.83
CA GLY A 309 -2.74 16.90 15.73
C GLY A 309 -1.34 17.52 15.83
N ARG A 310 -0.36 17.01 15.08
CA ARG A 310 1.04 17.47 15.06
C ARG A 310 1.69 17.17 13.71
N LYS A 311 2.89 17.71 13.49
CA LYS A 311 3.71 17.35 12.31
C LYS A 311 4.23 15.90 12.40
N PRO A 312 4.61 15.29 11.26
CA PRO A 312 5.20 13.95 11.21
C PRO A 312 6.50 13.85 12.02
N GLU A 313 6.71 12.69 12.64
CA GLU A 313 7.93 12.33 13.37
C GLU A 313 8.48 11.00 12.88
N LEU A 314 9.82 10.82 12.97
CA LEU A 314 10.50 9.63 12.47
C LEU A 314 10.41 8.43 13.41
N ASP A 315 10.11 8.64 14.68
CA ASP A 315 10.21 7.64 15.74
C ASP A 315 9.38 6.38 15.45
N ALA A 316 8.17 6.57 14.91
CA ALA A 316 7.30 5.44 14.55
C ALA A 316 7.93 4.56 13.45
N LEU A 317 8.48 5.16 12.40
CA LEU A 317 9.15 4.42 11.32
C LEU A 317 10.38 3.68 11.83
N LEU A 318 11.24 4.35 12.60
CA LEU A 318 12.47 3.74 13.13
C LEU A 318 12.15 2.55 14.04
N ARG A 319 11.10 2.65 14.85
CA ARG A 319 10.61 1.57 15.70
C ARG A 319 10.02 0.41 14.90
N LEU A 320 9.12 0.69 13.96
CA LEU A 320 8.48 -0.34 13.13
C LEU A 320 9.49 -1.08 12.24
N SER A 321 10.58 -0.40 11.86
CA SER A 321 11.70 -0.99 11.11
C SER A 321 12.73 -1.71 12.01
N GLY A 322 12.53 -1.71 13.35
CA GLY A 322 13.45 -2.34 14.29
C GLY A 322 14.84 -1.68 14.38
N ILE A 323 14.97 -0.42 13.95
CA ILE A 323 16.23 0.36 14.03
C ILE A 323 16.42 0.91 15.45
N VAL A 324 15.32 1.23 16.13
CA VAL A 324 15.29 1.63 17.54
C VAL A 324 14.36 0.71 18.33
N ASP A 325 14.66 0.50 19.60
CA ASP A 325 13.80 -0.28 20.47
C ASP A 325 12.45 0.42 20.71
N ALA A 326 11.39 -0.36 20.89
CA ALA A 326 10.12 0.17 21.34
C ALA A 326 10.29 0.90 22.70
N PRO A 327 9.62 2.05 22.91
CA PRO A 327 9.64 2.70 24.21
C PRO A 327 9.24 1.68 25.28
N GLN A 328 10.08 1.49 26.29
CA GLN A 328 9.71 0.62 27.41
C GLN A 328 8.42 1.19 28.00
N ALA A 329 7.36 0.38 28.02
CA ALA A 329 6.12 0.76 28.68
C ALA A 329 6.47 1.21 30.09
N SER A 330 6.29 2.50 30.39
CA SER A 330 6.43 2.99 31.74
C SER A 330 5.49 2.17 32.60
N LYS A 331 6.05 1.33 33.49
CA LYS A 331 5.26 0.72 34.53
C LYS A 331 4.60 1.87 35.29
N LYS A 332 3.31 2.04 35.06
CA LYS A 332 2.50 2.86 35.96
C LYS A 332 2.45 2.08 37.27
N ASP A 333 3.22 2.56 38.27
CA ASP A 333 3.12 2.17 39.67
C ASP A 333 1.74 2.53 40.20
#